data_0c07c7596dcf8c5ffe75bba66c6e41ad
#
_entry.id   0c07c7596dcf8c5ffe75bba66c6e41ad
#
_cell.length_a   1.000
_cell.length_b   1.000
_cell.length_c   1.000
_cell.angle_alpha   90.00
_cell.angle_beta   90.00
_cell.angle_gamma   90.00
#
_symmetry.space_group_name_H-M   'P 1'
#
loop_
_entity.id
_entity.type
_entity.pdbx_description
1 polymer ?
#
loop_
_entity_poly.entity_id
_entity_poly.type
_entity_poly.pdbx_seq_one_letter_code
_entity_poly.pdbx_strand_id
1 'polypeptide(L)'
;AASDVYKRQILTRVAKSHLRVGTFEYFASRQQWEDLKLLADFAIQRHFPKIRETDNHYLELLKKVASNQSILIANWMSVGFIHGVMNTDNFTISGETIDYGPCAFLDEYHPGKVFSSIDQNGRYAYGNQPSISSWNLASLAGCLIAFIDKDSDKANELATEVLENYSVDTNQRILDLMCMKIGLDGSKKNNQEILRNLLKLMMDNESDFTITFRSLSDILLNNSDNFLAQFHQKDEVSGWINNWKSALNLENKNVCLLYTSPSPRDRTT
;
A
#
# COMPACT_ATOMS: atom_id res chain seq x y z
N ALA A 1 -6.32 18.85 -31.80
CA ALA A 1 -7.47 19.57 -31.19
C ALA A 1 -7.74 19.18 -29.76
N ALA A 2 -7.60 17.89 -29.34
CA ALA A 2 -7.83 17.45 -27.95
C ALA A 2 -6.77 17.98 -26.97
N SER A 3 -5.50 18.12 -27.38
CA SER A 3 -4.42 18.59 -26.50
C SER A 3 -4.55 20.07 -26.08
N ASP A 4 -5.32 20.87 -26.81
CA ASP A 4 -5.47 22.30 -26.54
C ASP A 4 -6.55 22.62 -25.50
N VAL A 5 -7.51 21.70 -25.31
CA VAL A 5 -8.57 21.82 -24.31
C VAL A 5 -7.99 21.65 -22.90
N TYR A 6 -7.04 20.73 -22.72
CA TYR A 6 -6.42 20.45 -21.40
C TYR A 6 -5.49 21.58 -20.92
N LYS A 7 -4.87 22.34 -21.81
CA LYS A 7 -3.97 23.44 -21.46
C LYS A 7 -4.66 24.66 -20.81
N ARG A 8 -6.00 24.72 -20.87
CA ARG A 8 -6.80 25.84 -20.34
C ARG A 8 -7.63 25.45 -19.10
N GLN A 9 -7.43 24.26 -18.55
CA GLN A 9 -8.16 23.79 -17.38
C GLN A 9 -7.35 24.02 -16.10
N ILE A 10 -8.05 24.40 -15.03
CA ILE A 10 -7.51 24.40 -13.66
C ILE A 10 -7.86 23.06 -13.05
N LEU A 11 -6.84 22.25 -12.76
CA LEU A 11 -7.01 21.00 -12.04
C LEU A 11 -7.05 21.28 -10.53
N THR A 12 -8.19 20.99 -9.90
CA THR A 12 -8.34 21.08 -8.45
C THR A 12 -8.22 19.68 -7.83
N ARG A 13 -7.28 19.51 -6.91
CA ARG A 13 -7.16 18.29 -6.12
C ARG A 13 -7.97 18.43 -4.83
N VAL A 14 -8.85 17.47 -4.60
CA VAL A 14 -9.68 17.40 -3.38
C VAL A 14 -9.25 16.19 -2.58
N ALA A 15 -8.90 16.39 -1.31
CA ALA A 15 -8.57 15.35 -0.35
C ALA A 15 -9.13 15.72 1.02
N LYS A 16 -9.31 14.74 1.91
CA LYS A 16 -9.72 14.98 3.31
C LYS A 16 -8.71 15.86 4.04
N SER A 17 -7.42 15.68 3.71
CA SER A 17 -6.32 16.46 4.25
C SER A 17 -5.21 16.67 3.24
N HIS A 18 -4.59 17.86 3.28
CA HIS A 18 -3.30 18.14 2.66
C HIS A 18 -2.19 18.31 3.71
N LEU A 19 -2.45 17.98 4.99
CA LEU A 19 -1.41 17.88 6.00
C LEU A 19 -0.54 16.66 5.72
N ARG A 20 0.76 16.88 5.63
CA ARG A 20 1.77 15.90 5.25
C ARG A 20 2.77 15.73 6.40
N VAL A 21 3.44 14.60 6.45
CA VAL A 21 4.52 14.39 7.42
C VAL A 21 5.58 15.48 7.30
N GLY A 22 5.95 15.89 6.07
CA GLY A 22 6.88 16.99 5.84
C GLY A 22 6.47 18.33 6.47
N THR A 23 5.17 18.58 6.70
CA THR A 23 4.72 19.78 7.43
C THR A 23 5.13 19.72 8.89
N PHE A 24 5.08 18.56 9.53
CA PHE A 24 5.55 18.36 10.91
C PHE A 24 7.07 18.48 10.99
N GLU A 25 7.80 17.89 10.05
CA GLU A 25 9.27 18.00 9.96
C GLU A 25 9.72 19.44 9.76
N TYR A 26 8.96 20.24 9.01
CA TYR A 26 9.27 21.66 8.81
C TYR A 26 9.37 22.43 10.13
N PHE A 27 8.41 22.25 11.05
CA PHE A 27 8.43 22.89 12.35
C PHE A 27 9.46 22.25 13.29
N ALA A 28 9.55 20.92 13.32
CA ALA A 28 10.49 20.19 14.15
C ALA A 28 11.95 20.56 13.83
N SER A 29 12.33 20.60 12.55
CA SER A 29 13.69 20.94 12.12
C SER A 29 14.10 22.37 12.47
N ARG A 30 13.13 23.27 12.68
CA ARG A 30 13.34 24.66 13.10
C ARG A 30 13.21 24.86 14.61
N GLN A 31 12.98 23.75 15.36
CA GLN A 31 12.75 23.80 16.81
C GLN A 31 11.57 24.69 17.21
N GLN A 32 10.58 24.83 16.33
CA GLN A 32 9.36 25.60 16.56
C GLN A 32 8.32 24.71 17.28
N TRP A 33 8.63 24.32 18.51
CA TRP A 33 7.87 23.30 19.25
C TRP A 33 6.43 23.72 19.55
N GLU A 34 6.17 24.99 19.81
CA GLU A 34 4.81 25.50 20.04
C GLU A 34 3.97 25.42 18.77
N ASP A 35 4.53 25.80 17.62
CA ASP A 35 3.84 25.72 16.33
C ASP A 35 3.60 24.27 15.92
N LEU A 36 4.58 23.38 16.18
CA LEU A 36 4.43 21.95 15.95
C LEU A 36 3.30 21.33 16.80
N LYS A 37 3.21 21.75 18.07
CA LYS A 37 2.14 21.34 18.96
C LYS A 37 0.77 21.81 18.45
N LEU A 38 0.67 23.08 18.05
CA LEU A 38 -0.56 23.64 17.45
C LEU A 38 -0.97 22.89 16.18
N LEU A 39 -0.01 22.51 15.34
CA LEU A 39 -0.26 21.69 14.15
C LEU A 39 -0.80 20.31 14.52
N ALA A 40 -0.20 19.64 15.52
CA ALA A 40 -0.67 18.33 15.97
C ALA A 40 -2.06 18.42 16.60
N ASP A 41 -2.33 19.42 17.43
CA ASP A 41 -3.65 19.67 18.02
C ASP A 41 -4.71 19.97 16.93
N PHE A 42 -4.37 20.77 15.92
CA PHE A 42 -5.23 21.02 14.77
C PHE A 42 -5.51 19.73 13.97
N ALA A 43 -4.48 18.90 13.71
CA ALA A 43 -4.64 17.63 13.03
C ALA A 43 -5.60 16.68 13.79
N ILE A 44 -5.45 16.59 15.11
CA ILE A 44 -6.33 15.82 15.99
C ILE A 44 -7.77 16.36 15.93
N GLN A 45 -7.93 17.65 16.14
CA GLN A 45 -9.26 18.28 16.16
C GLN A 45 -10.00 18.08 14.84
N ARG A 46 -9.32 18.22 13.71
CA ARG A 46 -9.90 18.16 12.38
C ARG A 46 -10.17 16.75 11.88
N HIS A 47 -9.22 15.84 12.09
CA HIS A 47 -9.24 14.52 11.45
C HIS A 47 -9.55 13.37 12.40
N PHE A 48 -9.21 13.54 13.67
CA PHE A 48 -9.31 12.50 14.68
C PHE A 48 -9.92 12.99 15.99
N PRO A 49 -11.09 13.70 16.00
CA PRO A 49 -11.61 14.37 17.19
C PRO A 49 -11.82 13.43 18.38
N LYS A 50 -12.11 12.14 18.12
CA LYS A 50 -12.36 11.14 19.16
C LYS A 50 -11.14 10.81 20.03
N ILE A 51 -9.92 10.99 19.50
CA ILE A 51 -8.71 10.70 20.28
C ILE A 51 -8.33 11.83 21.24
N ARG A 52 -8.99 12.98 21.14
CA ARG A 52 -8.71 14.14 22.01
C ARG A 52 -8.96 13.85 23.49
N GLU A 53 -9.86 12.91 23.78
CA GLU A 53 -10.28 12.52 25.13
C GLU A 53 -9.39 11.42 25.72
N THR A 54 -8.39 10.93 24.99
CA THR A 54 -7.47 9.90 25.46
C THR A 54 -6.33 10.52 26.26
N ASP A 55 -5.77 9.74 27.21
CA ASP A 55 -4.68 10.19 28.06
C ASP A 55 -3.42 10.60 27.26
N ASN A 56 -3.17 9.94 26.13
CA ASN A 56 -2.03 10.19 25.26
C ASN A 56 -2.46 10.39 23.80
N HIS A 57 -3.09 11.52 23.52
CA HIS A 57 -3.65 11.79 22.19
C HIS A 57 -2.59 11.96 21.08
N TYR A 58 -1.33 12.30 21.40
CA TYR A 58 -0.26 12.38 20.40
C TYR A 58 0.24 10.98 19.99
N LEU A 59 0.34 10.05 20.93
CA LEU A 59 0.59 8.63 20.61
C LEU A 59 -0.55 8.05 19.79
N GLU A 60 -1.79 8.37 20.16
CA GLU A 60 -2.97 7.93 19.40
C GLU A 60 -3.03 8.57 18.01
N LEU A 61 -2.57 9.81 17.83
CA LEU A 61 -2.40 10.41 16.51
C LEU A 61 -1.46 9.57 15.64
N LEU A 62 -0.28 9.22 16.17
CA LEU A 62 0.69 8.37 15.46
C LEU A 62 0.06 7.02 15.08
N LYS A 63 -0.64 6.35 16.01
CA LYS A 63 -1.34 5.08 15.76
C LYS A 63 -2.41 5.20 14.66
N LYS A 64 -3.18 6.30 14.64
CA LYS A 64 -4.22 6.52 13.63
C LYS A 64 -3.63 6.78 12.27
N VAL A 65 -2.57 7.57 12.18
CA VAL A 65 -1.87 7.80 10.92
C VAL A 65 -1.26 6.48 10.42
N ALA A 66 -0.60 5.71 11.28
CA ALA A 66 -0.04 4.40 10.95
C ALA A 66 -1.13 3.45 10.40
N SER A 67 -2.27 3.34 11.08
CA SER A 67 -3.38 2.50 10.63
C SER A 67 -3.92 2.91 9.25
N ASN A 68 -4.10 4.22 9.01
CA ASN A 68 -4.56 4.72 7.72
C ASN A 68 -3.56 4.42 6.60
N GLN A 69 -2.27 4.58 6.87
CA GLN A 69 -1.21 4.30 5.91
C GLN A 69 -1.07 2.79 5.64
N SER A 70 -1.23 1.95 6.65
CA SER A 70 -1.26 0.50 6.48
C SER A 70 -2.33 0.07 5.47
N ILE A 71 -3.53 0.63 5.57
CA ILE A 71 -4.63 0.38 4.65
C ILE A 71 -4.29 0.87 3.24
N LEU A 72 -3.77 2.10 3.12
CA LEU A 72 -3.43 2.70 1.83
C LEU A 72 -2.37 1.89 1.09
N ILE A 73 -1.26 1.59 1.77
CA ILE A 73 -0.14 0.85 1.18
C ILE A 73 -0.57 -0.57 0.79
N ALA A 74 -1.33 -1.26 1.63
CA ALA A 74 -1.83 -2.58 1.30
C ALA A 74 -2.73 -2.56 0.04
N ASN A 75 -3.57 -1.55 -0.11
CA ASN A 75 -4.36 -1.37 -1.33
C ASN A 75 -3.48 -1.08 -2.56
N TRP A 76 -2.46 -0.22 -2.46
CA TRP A 76 -1.52 0.02 -3.57
C TRP A 76 -0.84 -1.27 -4.01
N MET A 77 -0.32 -2.03 -3.05
CA MET A 77 0.33 -3.32 -3.33
C MET A 77 -0.64 -4.31 -3.99
N SER A 78 -1.88 -4.35 -3.54
CA SER A 78 -2.86 -5.30 -4.08
C SER A 78 -3.28 -5.02 -5.51
N VAL A 79 -3.17 -3.78 -5.99
CA VAL A 79 -3.56 -3.38 -7.37
C VAL A 79 -2.35 -3.11 -8.28
N GLY A 80 -1.13 -3.36 -7.79
CA GLY A 80 0.09 -3.11 -8.57
C GLY A 80 0.39 -1.62 -8.78
N PHE A 81 -0.09 -0.74 -7.90
CA PHE A 81 0.16 0.70 -8.00
C PHE A 81 1.53 1.05 -7.43
N ILE A 82 2.28 1.89 -8.16
CA ILE A 82 3.55 2.47 -7.75
C ILE A 82 3.38 3.98 -7.70
N HIS A 83 3.61 4.58 -6.52
CA HIS A 83 3.55 6.04 -6.36
C HIS A 83 4.74 6.74 -7.02
N GLY A 84 5.92 6.19 -6.89
CA GLY A 84 7.16 6.65 -7.52
C GLY A 84 7.91 7.76 -6.80
N VAL A 85 7.29 8.53 -5.88
CA VAL A 85 7.96 9.53 -5.03
C VAL A 85 7.27 9.59 -3.66
N MET A 86 7.71 8.78 -2.72
CA MET A 86 7.14 8.66 -1.38
C MET A 86 8.00 9.34 -0.32
N ASN A 87 8.39 10.58 -0.55
CA ASN A 87 8.99 11.41 0.49
C ASN A 87 7.93 11.92 1.48
N THR A 88 8.36 12.53 2.58
CA THR A 88 7.46 13.03 3.62
C THR A 88 6.49 14.12 3.14
N ASP A 89 6.83 14.83 2.05
CA ASP A 89 5.96 15.83 1.43
C ASP A 89 4.81 15.21 0.62
N ASN A 90 4.92 13.93 0.26
CA ASN A 90 3.90 13.18 -0.47
C ASN A 90 3.18 12.16 0.40
N PHE A 91 3.32 12.26 1.73
CA PHE A 91 2.79 11.34 2.70
C PHE A 91 1.80 12.04 3.64
N THR A 92 0.49 11.87 3.36
CA THR A 92 -0.58 12.54 4.11
C THR A 92 -0.88 11.83 5.43
N ILE A 93 -1.31 12.59 6.44
CA ILE A 93 -1.80 12.01 7.69
C ILE A 93 -3.17 11.36 7.56
N SER A 94 -3.93 11.68 6.50
CA SER A 94 -5.26 11.11 6.25
C SER A 94 -5.23 9.71 5.64
N GLY A 95 -4.08 9.26 5.12
CA GLY A 95 -3.99 7.98 4.42
C GLY A 95 -4.61 8.02 3.03
N GLU A 96 -4.50 9.15 2.34
CA GLU A 96 -4.93 9.33 0.95
C GLU A 96 -3.74 9.56 0.04
N THR A 97 -3.82 9.03 -1.18
CA THR A 97 -2.81 9.27 -2.21
C THR A 97 -2.88 10.72 -2.69
N ILE A 98 -1.74 11.39 -2.64
CA ILE A 98 -1.58 12.74 -3.22
C ILE A 98 -0.35 12.77 -4.13
N ASP A 99 -0.28 13.82 -4.95
CA ASP A 99 0.90 14.12 -5.76
C ASP A 99 1.28 13.02 -6.78
N TYR A 100 0.32 12.73 -7.66
CA TYR A 100 0.41 11.71 -8.71
C TYR A 100 1.42 12.13 -9.81
N GLY A 101 2.71 12.25 -9.46
CA GLY A 101 3.78 12.59 -10.40
C GLY A 101 4.13 11.41 -11.31
N PRO A 102 5.20 10.64 -11.00
CA PRO A 102 5.64 9.52 -11.81
C PRO A 102 4.91 8.21 -11.48
N CYS A 103 3.67 8.27 -10.98
CA CYS A 103 2.92 7.10 -10.60
C CYS A 103 2.46 6.28 -11.81
N ALA A 104 2.42 4.96 -11.64
CA ALA A 104 1.89 4.05 -12.64
C ALA A 104 1.41 2.74 -12.00
N PHE A 105 0.71 1.92 -12.78
CA PHE A 105 0.39 0.55 -12.43
C PHE A 105 1.38 -0.40 -13.12
N LEU A 106 1.66 -1.54 -12.45
CA LEU A 106 2.45 -2.59 -13.04
C LEU A 106 1.77 -3.14 -14.31
N ASP A 107 2.56 -3.27 -15.38
CA ASP A 107 2.30 -4.19 -16.47
C ASP A 107 2.96 -5.53 -16.09
N GLU A 108 4.23 -5.71 -16.37
CA GLU A 108 5.02 -6.86 -15.93
C GLU A 108 5.26 -6.82 -14.42
N TYR A 109 5.01 -7.93 -13.74
CA TYR A 109 5.27 -8.04 -12.31
C TYR A 109 6.76 -8.14 -12.01
N HIS A 110 7.29 -7.15 -11.34
CA HIS A 110 8.61 -7.21 -10.74
C HIS A 110 8.66 -6.36 -9.46
N PRO A 111 9.09 -6.91 -8.31
CA PRO A 111 9.14 -6.15 -7.06
C PRO A 111 10.09 -4.96 -7.09
N GLY A 112 11.14 -5.02 -7.91
CA GLY A 112 12.07 -3.91 -8.13
C GLY A 112 11.65 -2.89 -9.18
N LYS A 113 10.43 -2.96 -9.73
CA LYS A 113 9.96 -2.02 -10.78
C LYS A 113 9.88 -0.59 -10.26
N VAL A 114 10.48 0.35 -11.02
CA VAL A 114 10.54 1.79 -10.75
C VAL A 114 10.01 2.56 -11.95
N PHE A 115 9.21 3.60 -11.71
CA PHE A 115 8.73 4.49 -12.78
C PHE A 115 9.30 5.91 -12.68
N SER A 116 9.88 6.28 -11.54
CA SER A 116 10.52 7.60 -11.39
C SER A 116 11.89 7.61 -12.05
N SER A 117 12.09 8.48 -13.03
CA SER A 117 13.37 8.62 -13.72
C SER A 117 14.51 9.12 -12.83
N ILE A 118 14.20 9.77 -11.71
CA ILE A 118 15.18 10.27 -10.75
C ILE A 118 15.55 9.25 -9.68
N ASP A 119 14.79 8.15 -9.54
CA ASP A 119 15.04 7.11 -8.55
C ASP A 119 15.99 6.03 -9.09
N GLN A 120 17.27 6.38 -9.17
CA GLN A 120 18.32 5.47 -9.69
C GLN A 120 18.59 4.26 -8.79
N ASN A 121 18.25 4.37 -7.49
CA ASN A 121 18.54 3.32 -6.50
C ASN A 121 17.33 2.43 -6.17
N GLY A 122 16.19 2.65 -6.83
CA GLY A 122 14.97 1.89 -6.56
C GLY A 122 14.37 2.14 -5.18
N ARG A 123 14.64 3.31 -4.58
CA ARG A 123 14.09 3.68 -3.26
C ARG A 123 12.56 3.53 -3.22
N TYR A 124 11.91 3.93 -4.30
CA TYR A 124 10.45 3.91 -4.44
C TYR A 124 9.96 2.77 -5.35
N ALA A 125 10.74 1.70 -5.48
CA ALA A 125 10.32 0.51 -6.19
C ALA A 125 9.05 -0.08 -5.58
N TYR A 126 8.26 -0.80 -6.37
CA TYR A 126 7.02 -1.43 -5.93
C TYR A 126 7.16 -2.18 -4.61
N GLY A 127 8.11 -3.09 -4.50
CA GLY A 127 8.34 -3.88 -3.28
C GLY A 127 8.86 -3.09 -2.08
N ASN A 128 9.39 -1.88 -2.30
CA ASN A 128 9.94 -1.04 -1.23
C ASN A 128 8.90 -0.11 -0.61
N GLN A 129 7.71 0.04 -1.19
CA GLN A 129 6.68 0.96 -0.71
C GLN A 129 6.31 0.77 0.77
N PRO A 130 6.14 -0.46 1.31
CA PRO A 130 5.89 -0.65 2.73
C PRO A 130 7.02 -0.13 3.63
N SER A 131 8.28 -0.37 3.25
CA SER A 131 9.46 0.07 4.02
C SER A 131 9.60 1.60 4.02
N ILE A 132 9.37 2.25 2.87
CA ILE A 132 9.40 3.70 2.77
C ILE A 132 8.25 4.34 3.55
N SER A 133 7.09 3.73 3.56
CA SER A 133 5.97 4.18 4.40
C SER A 133 6.31 4.10 5.89
N SER A 134 6.96 3.01 6.34
CA SER A 134 7.47 2.88 7.71
C SER A 134 8.48 3.99 8.04
N TRP A 135 9.39 4.31 7.12
CA TRP A 135 10.35 5.42 7.28
C TRP A 135 9.64 6.78 7.44
N ASN A 136 8.61 7.06 6.64
CA ASN A 136 7.82 8.30 6.78
C ASN A 136 7.10 8.37 8.14
N LEU A 137 6.60 7.24 8.63
CA LEU A 137 5.99 7.17 9.96
C LEU A 137 7.01 7.37 11.07
N ALA A 138 8.24 6.87 10.91
CA ALA A 138 9.33 7.13 11.85
C ALA A 138 9.70 8.62 11.88
N SER A 139 9.70 9.31 10.72
CA SER A 139 9.86 10.77 10.67
C SER A 139 8.76 11.51 11.43
N LEU A 140 7.49 11.09 11.27
CA LEU A 140 6.38 11.67 12.04
C LEU A 140 6.53 11.39 13.55
N ALA A 141 6.89 10.16 13.91
CA ALA A 141 7.13 9.77 15.30
C ALA A 141 8.20 10.66 15.93
N GLY A 142 9.34 10.89 15.26
CA GLY A 142 10.39 11.78 15.72
C GLY A 142 9.91 13.23 15.98
N CYS A 143 8.95 13.72 15.18
CA CYS A 143 8.34 15.02 15.41
C CYS A 143 7.43 15.05 16.65
N LEU A 144 6.84 13.92 17.04
CA LEU A 144 5.86 13.83 18.12
C LEU A 144 6.45 13.38 19.48
N ILE A 145 7.69 12.87 19.51
CA ILE A 145 8.34 12.29 20.69
C ILE A 145 8.19 13.18 21.93
N ALA A 146 8.50 14.48 21.82
CA ALA A 146 8.45 15.44 22.94
C ALA A 146 7.04 15.63 23.52
N PHE A 147 6.00 15.23 22.79
CA PHE A 147 4.61 15.36 23.23
C PHE A 147 4.01 14.02 23.69
N ILE A 148 4.65 12.88 23.35
CA ILE A 148 4.19 11.53 23.74
C ILE A 148 4.45 11.27 25.21
N ASP A 149 5.67 11.51 25.69
CA ASP A 149 6.01 11.41 27.12
C ASP A 149 7.13 12.41 27.46
N LYS A 150 7.18 12.80 28.75
CA LYS A 150 8.27 13.65 29.26
C LYS A 150 9.59 12.89 29.38
N ASP A 151 9.50 11.58 29.60
CA ASP A 151 10.61 10.66 29.54
C ASP A 151 10.85 10.26 28.08
N SER A 152 11.98 10.70 27.53
CA SER A 152 12.37 10.48 26.13
C SER A 152 12.53 8.99 25.81
N ASP A 153 13.07 8.19 26.75
CA ASP A 153 13.30 6.77 26.51
C ASP A 153 11.95 6.03 26.40
N LYS A 154 11.04 6.35 27.31
CA LYS A 154 9.67 5.82 27.28
C LYS A 154 8.90 6.27 26.05
N ALA A 155 9.04 7.54 25.64
CA ALA A 155 8.40 8.04 24.41
C ALA A 155 8.91 7.30 23.17
N ASN A 156 10.24 7.04 23.08
CA ASN A 156 10.85 6.28 22.01
C ASN A 156 10.38 4.82 21.99
N GLU A 157 10.28 4.17 23.16
CA GLU A 157 9.76 2.81 23.28
C GLU A 157 8.33 2.71 22.75
N LEU A 158 7.43 3.61 23.19
CA LEU A 158 6.04 3.65 22.73
C LEU A 158 5.92 3.91 21.23
N ALA A 159 6.72 4.82 20.69
CA ALA A 159 6.73 5.12 19.27
C ALA A 159 7.26 3.93 18.43
N THR A 160 8.31 3.26 18.92
CA THR A 160 8.88 2.06 18.29
C THR A 160 7.86 0.94 18.22
N GLU A 161 7.12 0.69 19.31
CA GLU A 161 6.04 -0.30 19.33
C GLU A 161 4.99 -0.02 18.24
N VAL A 162 4.61 1.25 18.03
CA VAL A 162 3.68 1.62 16.96
C VAL A 162 4.24 1.30 15.57
N LEU A 163 5.54 1.54 15.33
CA LEU A 163 6.18 1.27 14.04
C LEU A 163 6.34 -0.24 13.78
N GLU A 164 6.64 -1.03 14.80
CA GLU A 164 6.70 -2.48 14.71
C GLU A 164 5.33 -3.07 14.40
N ASN A 165 4.31 -2.65 15.13
CA ASN A 165 2.92 -3.07 14.89
C ASN A 165 2.46 -2.65 13.48
N TYR A 166 2.80 -1.44 13.02
CA TYR A 166 2.52 -1.01 11.65
C TYR A 166 3.11 -1.97 10.61
N SER A 167 4.36 -2.38 10.79
CA SER A 167 5.04 -3.26 9.85
C SER A 167 4.37 -4.64 9.78
N VAL A 168 4.00 -5.21 10.93
CA VAL A 168 3.29 -6.49 11.03
C VAL A 168 1.91 -6.39 10.37
N ASP A 169 1.13 -5.38 10.77
CA ASP A 169 -0.23 -5.16 10.27
C ASP A 169 -0.25 -4.92 8.75
N THR A 170 0.68 -4.12 8.24
CA THR A 170 0.76 -3.81 6.82
C THR A 170 1.09 -5.05 5.99
N ASN A 171 2.07 -5.84 6.42
CA ASN A 171 2.42 -7.09 5.75
C ASN A 171 1.26 -8.08 5.77
N GLN A 172 0.56 -8.22 6.89
CA GLN A 172 -0.59 -9.11 6.98
C GLN A 172 -1.74 -8.64 6.05
N ARG A 173 -2.04 -7.34 6.02
CA ARG A 173 -3.05 -6.77 5.11
C ARG A 173 -2.72 -7.00 3.64
N ILE A 174 -1.44 -6.83 3.27
CA ILE A 174 -0.97 -7.12 1.90
C ILE A 174 -1.23 -8.59 1.57
N LEU A 175 -0.84 -9.52 2.45
CA LEU A 175 -1.06 -10.95 2.26
C LEU A 175 -2.55 -11.28 2.15
N ASP A 176 -3.39 -10.70 3.00
CA ASP A 176 -4.84 -10.93 2.99
C ASP A 176 -5.45 -10.46 1.67
N LEU A 177 -5.14 -9.23 1.23
CA LEU A 177 -5.66 -8.69 -0.03
C LEU A 177 -5.16 -9.47 -1.25
N MET A 178 -3.89 -9.85 -1.27
CA MET A 178 -3.30 -10.61 -2.37
C MET A 178 -3.82 -12.05 -2.42
N CYS A 179 -3.97 -12.71 -1.26
CA CYS A 179 -4.61 -14.03 -1.19
C CYS A 179 -6.09 -13.96 -1.62
N MET A 180 -6.79 -12.91 -1.25
CA MET A 180 -8.18 -12.69 -1.68
C MET A 180 -8.29 -12.60 -3.21
N LYS A 181 -7.31 -12.01 -3.91
CA LYS A 181 -7.27 -11.96 -5.39
C LYS A 181 -7.20 -13.34 -6.03
N ILE A 182 -6.62 -14.31 -5.37
CA ILE A 182 -6.58 -15.72 -5.81
C ILE A 182 -7.67 -16.58 -5.15
N GLY A 183 -8.64 -15.97 -4.47
CA GLY A 183 -9.77 -16.63 -3.84
C GLY A 183 -9.46 -17.38 -2.56
N LEU A 184 -8.31 -17.16 -1.94
CA LEU A 184 -7.84 -17.86 -0.75
C LEU A 184 -7.82 -16.97 0.49
N ASP A 185 -7.85 -17.57 1.67
CA ASP A 185 -7.75 -16.92 2.97
C ASP A 185 -6.29 -16.64 3.34
N GLY A 186 -5.93 -15.35 3.48
CA GLY A 186 -4.56 -14.90 3.77
C GLY A 186 -4.07 -15.24 5.18
N SER A 187 -4.94 -15.65 6.10
CA SER A 187 -4.53 -16.08 7.45
C SER A 187 -3.84 -17.46 7.46
N LYS A 188 -4.01 -18.26 6.42
CA LYS A 188 -3.47 -19.62 6.33
C LYS A 188 -2.10 -19.62 5.66
N LYS A 189 -1.08 -20.15 6.36
CA LYS A 189 0.31 -20.22 5.85
C LYS A 189 0.43 -20.91 4.49
N ASN A 190 -0.31 -22.01 4.27
CA ASN A 190 -0.32 -22.72 2.99
C ASN A 190 -0.80 -21.82 1.85
N ASN A 191 -1.82 -21.00 2.08
CA ASN A 191 -2.36 -20.09 1.07
C ASN A 191 -1.38 -18.96 0.75
N GLN A 192 -0.68 -18.46 1.76
CA GLN A 192 0.40 -17.49 1.57
C GLN A 192 1.55 -18.08 0.74
N GLU A 193 1.85 -19.38 0.89
CA GLU A 193 2.86 -20.06 0.08
C GLU A 193 2.40 -20.21 -1.38
N ILE A 194 1.16 -20.59 -1.62
CA ILE A 194 0.56 -20.64 -2.96
C ILE A 194 0.67 -19.27 -3.64
N LEU A 195 0.36 -18.18 -2.92
CA LEU A 195 0.51 -16.82 -3.42
C LEU A 195 1.97 -16.48 -3.74
N ARG A 196 2.90 -16.75 -2.84
CA ARG A 196 4.33 -16.47 -3.06
C ARG A 196 4.87 -17.20 -4.27
N ASN A 197 4.46 -18.45 -4.47
CA ASN A 197 4.84 -19.25 -5.63
C ASN A 197 4.28 -18.64 -6.93
N LEU A 198 3.02 -18.15 -6.94
CA LEU A 198 2.48 -17.43 -8.10
C LEU A 198 3.30 -16.16 -8.39
N LEU A 199 3.55 -15.33 -7.39
CA LEU A 199 4.33 -14.09 -7.57
C LEU A 199 5.74 -14.38 -8.07
N LYS A 200 6.37 -15.46 -7.61
CA LYS A 200 7.65 -15.90 -8.14
C LYS A 200 7.57 -16.30 -9.61
N LEU A 201 6.59 -17.14 -9.97
CA LEU A 201 6.35 -17.52 -11.36
C LEU A 201 6.11 -16.30 -12.25
N MET A 202 5.32 -15.32 -11.78
CA MET A 202 5.06 -14.08 -12.51
C MET A 202 6.34 -13.28 -12.72
N MET A 203 7.20 -13.17 -11.71
CA MET A 203 8.48 -12.46 -11.81
C MET A 203 9.43 -13.17 -12.79
N ASP A 204 9.56 -14.49 -12.69
CA ASP A 204 10.48 -15.29 -13.51
C ASP A 204 10.05 -15.33 -15.00
N ASN A 205 8.78 -15.03 -15.30
CA ASN A 205 8.21 -15.03 -16.64
C ASN A 205 7.82 -13.62 -17.16
N GLU A 206 8.12 -12.55 -16.42
CA GLU A 206 7.73 -11.17 -16.75
C GLU A 206 6.22 -11.02 -17.04
N SER A 207 5.40 -11.81 -16.31
CA SER A 207 3.95 -11.89 -16.54
C SER A 207 3.24 -10.59 -16.20
N ASP A 208 2.22 -10.20 -17.00
CA ASP A 208 1.39 -9.03 -16.72
C ASP A 208 0.62 -9.23 -15.41
N PHE A 209 0.75 -8.27 -14.51
CA PHE A 209 0.15 -8.32 -13.18
C PHE A 209 -1.39 -8.41 -13.24
N THR A 210 -1.99 -7.55 -14.03
CA THR A 210 -3.46 -7.47 -14.12
C THR A 210 -4.06 -8.65 -14.85
N ILE A 211 -3.49 -9.02 -16.01
CA ILE A 211 -3.99 -10.12 -16.83
C ILE A 211 -3.86 -11.45 -16.10
N THR A 212 -2.75 -11.68 -15.41
CA THR A 212 -2.53 -12.92 -14.66
C THR A 212 -3.61 -13.12 -13.59
N PHE A 213 -3.86 -12.13 -12.73
CA PHE A 213 -4.89 -12.27 -11.71
C PHE A 213 -6.31 -12.36 -12.30
N ARG A 214 -6.59 -11.63 -13.37
CA ARG A 214 -7.91 -11.66 -14.01
C ARG A 214 -8.21 -13.01 -14.66
N SER A 215 -7.23 -13.59 -15.34
CA SER A 215 -7.41 -14.88 -16.05
C SER A 215 -7.53 -16.09 -15.14
N LEU A 216 -7.32 -15.96 -13.81
CA LEU A 216 -7.59 -17.02 -12.86
C LEU A 216 -9.06 -17.47 -12.87
N SER A 217 -9.98 -16.53 -13.08
CA SER A 217 -11.41 -16.87 -13.21
C SER A 217 -11.69 -17.77 -14.44
N ASP A 218 -10.97 -17.55 -15.54
CA ASP A 218 -11.14 -18.31 -16.75
C ASP A 218 -10.73 -19.78 -16.56
N ILE A 219 -9.69 -20.04 -15.74
CA ILE A 219 -9.25 -21.40 -15.40
C ILE A 219 -10.38 -22.21 -14.73
N LEU A 220 -11.20 -21.57 -13.90
CA LEU A 220 -12.34 -22.21 -13.22
C LEU A 220 -13.50 -22.52 -14.19
N LEU A 221 -13.53 -21.82 -15.33
CA LEU A 221 -14.45 -22.08 -16.45
C LEU A 221 -13.86 -23.05 -17.49
N ASN A 222 -12.77 -23.76 -17.14
CA ASN A 222 -12.03 -24.68 -18.02
C ASN A 222 -11.38 -24.00 -19.25
N ASN A 223 -11.11 -22.69 -19.18
CA ASN A 223 -10.36 -21.96 -20.19
C ASN A 223 -9.08 -21.40 -19.55
N SER A 224 -7.95 -22.05 -19.75
CA SER A 224 -6.66 -21.65 -19.18
C SER A 224 -5.75 -20.89 -20.16
N ASP A 225 -6.19 -20.67 -21.40
CA ASP A 225 -5.33 -20.17 -22.47
C ASP A 225 -4.74 -18.78 -22.16
N ASN A 226 -5.57 -17.85 -21.71
CA ASN A 226 -5.13 -16.49 -21.35
C ASN A 226 -4.13 -16.49 -20.18
N PHE A 227 -4.34 -17.35 -19.19
CA PHE A 227 -3.44 -17.50 -18.05
C PHE A 227 -2.12 -18.13 -18.49
N LEU A 228 -2.16 -19.25 -19.21
CA LEU A 228 -0.97 -19.95 -19.68
C LEU A 228 -0.15 -19.13 -20.68
N ALA A 229 -0.79 -18.21 -21.42
CA ALA A 229 -0.11 -17.29 -22.33
C ALA A 229 0.82 -16.29 -21.59
N GLN A 230 0.62 -16.08 -20.29
CA GLN A 230 1.47 -15.20 -19.47
C GLN A 230 2.80 -15.86 -19.06
N PHE A 231 2.99 -17.16 -19.33
CA PHE A 231 4.12 -17.93 -18.83
C PHE A 231 4.82 -18.71 -19.94
N HIS A 232 6.14 -18.76 -19.86
CA HIS A 232 6.98 -19.57 -20.77
C HIS A 232 7.10 -21.02 -20.27
N GLN A 233 7.10 -21.23 -18.95
CA GLN A 233 7.34 -22.52 -18.28
C GLN A 233 6.00 -23.20 -17.92
N LYS A 234 5.32 -23.78 -18.91
CA LYS A 234 3.95 -24.30 -18.77
C LYS A 234 3.81 -25.46 -17.78
N ASP A 235 4.83 -26.28 -17.58
CA ASP A 235 4.78 -27.43 -16.68
C ASP A 235 4.73 -27.01 -15.21
N GLU A 236 5.56 -26.05 -14.81
CA GLU A 236 5.57 -25.51 -13.44
C GLU A 236 4.25 -24.81 -13.12
N VAL A 237 3.74 -24.05 -14.08
CA VAL A 237 2.46 -23.33 -13.96
C VAL A 237 1.30 -24.33 -13.82
N SER A 238 1.31 -25.42 -14.55
CA SER A 238 0.29 -26.49 -14.45
C SER A 238 0.30 -27.13 -13.06
N GLY A 239 1.48 -27.36 -12.48
CA GLY A 239 1.64 -27.83 -11.11
C GLY A 239 1.06 -26.84 -10.10
N TRP A 240 1.32 -25.53 -10.28
CA TRP A 240 0.76 -24.49 -9.45
C TRP A 240 -0.77 -24.43 -9.53
N ILE A 241 -1.35 -24.50 -10.75
CA ILE A 241 -2.82 -24.51 -10.97
C ILE A 241 -3.48 -25.64 -10.19
N ASN A 242 -2.91 -26.86 -10.23
CA ASN A 242 -3.47 -28.00 -9.52
C ASN A 242 -3.47 -27.81 -8.00
N ASN A 243 -2.37 -27.27 -7.46
CA ASN A 243 -2.25 -26.96 -6.03
C ASN A 243 -3.25 -25.89 -5.61
N TRP A 244 -3.36 -24.81 -6.40
CA TRP A 244 -4.31 -23.72 -6.17
C TRP A 244 -5.78 -24.20 -6.20
N LYS A 245 -6.16 -25.00 -7.23
CA LYS A 245 -7.51 -25.59 -7.30
C LYS A 245 -7.82 -26.49 -6.11
N SER A 246 -6.84 -27.25 -5.64
CA SER A 246 -7.00 -28.09 -4.45
C SER A 246 -7.26 -27.25 -3.19
N ALA A 247 -6.56 -26.14 -3.02
CA ALA A 247 -6.77 -25.23 -1.91
C ALA A 247 -8.14 -24.53 -1.97
N LEU A 248 -8.61 -24.12 -3.15
CA LEU A 248 -9.95 -23.55 -3.35
C LEU A 248 -11.05 -24.52 -2.97
N ASN A 249 -10.95 -25.79 -3.38
CA ASN A 249 -11.93 -26.84 -3.07
C ASN A 249 -12.03 -27.10 -1.55
N LEU A 250 -10.89 -27.03 -0.83
CA LEU A 250 -10.87 -27.18 0.62
C LEU A 250 -11.55 -26.02 1.37
N GLU A 251 -11.63 -24.84 0.75
CA GLU A 251 -12.25 -23.66 1.35
C GLU A 251 -13.73 -23.46 1.00
N ASN A 252 -14.33 -24.34 0.18
CA ASN A 252 -15.74 -24.27 -0.25
C ASN A 252 -16.15 -22.87 -0.76
N LYS A 253 -15.23 -22.13 -1.41
CA LYS A 253 -15.50 -20.77 -1.88
C LYS A 253 -16.08 -20.76 -3.29
N ASN A 254 -17.16 -20.02 -3.45
CA ASN A 254 -17.81 -19.77 -4.75
C ASN A 254 -16.90 -18.94 -5.68
N VAL A 255 -16.89 -19.35 -6.95
CA VAL A 255 -16.18 -18.71 -8.08
C VAL A 255 -16.48 -17.20 -8.22
N CYS A 256 -17.62 -16.73 -7.71
CA CYS A 256 -18.06 -15.34 -7.77
C CYS A 256 -17.08 -14.32 -7.13
N LEU A 257 -16.26 -14.72 -6.15
CA LEU A 257 -15.36 -13.80 -5.48
C LEU A 257 -14.18 -13.33 -6.36
N LEU A 258 -13.77 -14.15 -7.33
CA LEU A 258 -12.70 -13.79 -8.27
C LEU A 258 -13.13 -12.74 -9.31
N TYR A 259 -14.43 -12.67 -9.62
CA TYR A 259 -14.99 -11.68 -10.55
C TYR A 259 -15.12 -10.27 -9.96
N THR A 260 -15.12 -10.13 -8.64
CA THR A 260 -15.39 -8.84 -7.96
C THR A 260 -14.13 -8.06 -7.58
N SER A 261 -12.92 -8.58 -7.89
CA SER A 261 -11.69 -7.84 -7.65
C SER A 261 -11.57 -6.70 -8.68
N PRO A 262 -11.74 -5.42 -8.28
CA PRO A 262 -11.67 -4.33 -9.23
C PRO A 262 -10.24 -4.21 -9.79
N SER A 263 -10.11 -4.36 -11.09
CA SER A 263 -8.88 -3.97 -11.79
C SER A 263 -8.96 -2.48 -12.14
N PRO A 264 -7.89 -1.70 -11.96
CA PRO A 264 -7.84 -0.31 -12.39
C PRO A 264 -8.14 -0.11 -13.88
N ARG A 265 -7.84 -1.11 -14.72
CA ARG A 265 -8.10 -1.08 -16.16
C ARG A 265 -9.56 -1.35 -16.55
N ASP A 266 -10.37 -1.92 -15.66
CA ASP A 266 -11.78 -2.21 -15.93
C ASP A 266 -12.70 -0.98 -15.91
N ARG A 267 -12.18 0.19 -15.57
CA ARG A 267 -12.92 1.46 -15.51
C ARG A 267 -12.73 2.35 -16.76
N THR A 268 -12.06 1.86 -17.80
CA THR A 268 -11.80 2.59 -19.05
C THR A 268 -12.67 2.08 -20.19
N THR A 269 -13.97 1.93 -19.96
CA THR A 269 -14.98 1.84 -21.03
C THR A 269 -15.99 2.95 -20.87
#